data_f943df9679c9c7fb33823d3517f8bbf0
#
_entry.id   f943df9679c9c7fb33823d3517f8bbf0
#
_cell.length_a   1.000
_cell.length_b   1.000
_cell.length_c   1.000
_cell.angle_alpha   90.00
_cell.angle_beta   90.00
_cell.angle_gamma   90.00
#
_symmetry.space_group_name_H-M   'P 1'
#
loop_
_entity.id
_entity.type
_entity.pdbx_description
1 polymer ?
#
loop_
_entity_poly.entity_id
_entity_poly.type
_entity_poly.pdbx_seq_one_letter_code
_entity_poly.pdbx_strand_id
1 'polypeptide(L)'
;LDRMIAPPCGMKRIFEFSGADHVDESDLSLRVDPARPGVWRFVILGRGCWSDRVHNVFVYPRGTRPAELRAGAPGRSVAGPRLQQQAMQLVFREANGIAMRAGCEDPAFLADTSVRKARRPGQAWEEIWSATACEVTRKFLVMFTPEAGGKTRVAVVLFD
;
A
#
# COMPACT_ATOMS: atom_id res chain seq x y z
N LEU A 1 -16.29 0.27 3.04
CA LEU A 1 -15.20 1.11 2.53
C LEU A 1 -14.89 2.26 3.49
N ASP A 2 -15.89 2.99 3.96
CA ASP A 2 -15.71 4.13 4.87
C ASP A 2 -14.92 3.78 6.14
N ARG A 3 -15.21 2.62 6.75
CA ARG A 3 -14.53 2.18 7.98
C ARG A 3 -13.09 1.70 7.74
N MET A 4 -12.76 1.35 6.51
CA MET A 4 -11.42 0.83 6.14
C MET A 4 -10.45 1.93 5.73
N ILE A 5 -10.94 3.06 5.25
CA ILE A 5 -10.13 3.99 4.46
C ILE A 5 -9.90 5.33 5.17
N ALA A 6 -10.77 5.78 6.06
CA ALA A 6 -10.64 7.13 6.56
C ALA A 6 -11.06 7.31 8.03
N PRO A 7 -10.37 8.19 8.78
CA PRO A 7 -10.83 8.64 10.08
C PRO A 7 -12.19 9.37 9.96
N PRO A 8 -13.00 9.39 11.02
CA PRO A 8 -14.26 10.10 11.01
C PRO A 8 -14.02 11.60 10.76
N CYS A 9 -14.61 12.13 9.72
CA CYS A 9 -14.67 13.56 9.48
C CYS A 9 -16.12 13.96 9.18
N GLY A 10 -16.51 15.14 9.62
CA GLY A 10 -17.87 15.66 9.45
C GLY A 10 -18.25 16.05 8.03
N MET A 11 -17.36 15.91 7.04
CA MET A 11 -17.64 16.29 5.66
C MET A 11 -18.07 15.08 4.82
N LYS A 12 -18.89 15.34 3.81
CA LYS A 12 -19.28 14.34 2.81
C LYS A 12 -18.02 13.89 2.05
N ARG A 13 -17.76 12.59 2.06
CA ARG A 13 -16.67 11.98 1.31
C ARG A 13 -17.13 11.61 -0.08
N ILE A 14 -16.29 11.85 -1.05
CA ILE A 14 -16.52 11.46 -2.43
C ILE A 14 -15.42 10.44 -2.79
N PHE A 15 -15.84 9.27 -3.25
CA PHE A 15 -14.93 8.25 -3.75
C PHE A 15 -15.11 8.14 -5.26
N GLU A 16 -14.03 8.37 -6.00
CA GLU A 16 -13.99 8.23 -7.44
C GLU A 16 -13.17 6.99 -7.79
N PHE A 17 -13.73 6.15 -8.62
CA PHE A 17 -13.00 5.02 -9.19
C PHE A 17 -12.00 5.54 -10.22
N SER A 18 -10.72 5.27 -10.01
CA SER A 18 -9.64 5.71 -10.90
C SER A 18 -9.12 4.60 -11.82
N GLY A 19 -9.29 3.34 -11.47
CA GLY A 19 -8.86 2.22 -12.29
C GLY A 19 -8.89 0.89 -11.54
N ALA A 20 -8.76 -0.20 -12.30
CA ALA A 20 -8.59 -1.55 -11.77
C ALA A 20 -7.47 -2.26 -12.51
N ASP A 21 -6.63 -2.97 -11.75
CA ASP A 21 -5.59 -3.84 -12.28
C ASP A 21 -5.78 -5.26 -11.74
N HIS A 22 -5.50 -6.24 -12.57
CA HIS A 22 -5.42 -7.63 -12.13
C HIS A 22 -4.05 -7.87 -11.50
N VAL A 23 -4.04 -8.48 -10.32
CA VAL A 23 -2.81 -8.83 -9.60
C VAL A 23 -2.58 -10.32 -9.73
N ASP A 24 -1.49 -10.70 -10.39
CA ASP A 24 -1.01 -12.07 -10.36
C ASP A 24 -0.15 -12.27 -9.10
N GLU A 25 -0.68 -12.99 -8.13
CA GLU A 25 0.04 -13.28 -6.88
C GLU A 25 1.28 -14.16 -7.10
N SER A 26 1.31 -14.96 -8.17
CA SER A 26 2.44 -15.83 -8.48
C SER A 26 3.62 -15.07 -9.08
N ASP A 27 3.34 -14.05 -9.87
CA ASP A 27 4.34 -13.23 -10.57
C ASP A 27 4.60 -11.89 -9.87
N LEU A 28 3.85 -11.58 -8.79
CA LEU A 28 3.92 -10.28 -8.09
C LEU A 28 3.77 -9.08 -9.04
N SER A 29 3.28 -9.30 -10.25
CA SER A 29 3.09 -8.29 -11.28
C SER A 29 1.63 -7.85 -11.32
N LEU A 30 1.44 -6.55 -11.49
CA LEU A 30 0.15 -6.01 -11.85
C LEU A 30 -0.03 -6.22 -13.35
N ARG A 31 -0.96 -7.07 -13.75
CA ARG A 31 -1.35 -7.25 -15.14
C ARG A 31 -2.84 -6.98 -15.29
N VAL A 32 -3.20 -6.30 -16.34
CA VAL A 32 -4.60 -6.09 -16.71
C VAL A 32 -5.02 -7.26 -17.58
N ASP A 33 -5.65 -8.26 -16.98
CA ASP A 33 -6.28 -9.36 -17.69
C ASP A 33 -7.64 -9.69 -17.07
N PRO A 34 -8.73 -9.19 -17.63
CA PRO A 34 -10.07 -9.37 -17.08
C PRO A 34 -10.59 -10.82 -17.10
N ALA A 35 -9.94 -11.72 -17.84
CA ALA A 35 -10.40 -13.11 -18.00
C ALA A 35 -9.81 -14.08 -16.97
N ARG A 36 -8.85 -13.66 -16.16
CA ARG A 36 -8.19 -14.55 -15.17
C ARG A 36 -8.83 -14.48 -13.80
N PRO A 37 -9.10 -15.64 -13.17
CA PRO A 37 -9.39 -15.66 -11.73
C PRO A 37 -8.15 -15.21 -10.96
N GLY A 38 -8.27 -14.21 -10.11
CA GLY A 38 -7.16 -13.68 -9.35
C GLY A 38 -7.57 -12.50 -8.49
N VAL A 39 -6.58 -11.82 -7.91
CA VAL A 39 -6.81 -10.66 -7.07
C VAL A 39 -6.88 -9.41 -7.94
N TRP A 40 -7.89 -8.60 -7.70
CA TRP A 40 -8.04 -7.31 -8.37
C TRP A 40 -7.62 -6.19 -7.44
N ARG A 41 -6.83 -5.25 -7.93
CA ARG A 41 -6.57 -3.98 -7.26
C ARG A 41 -7.48 -2.91 -7.84
N PHE A 42 -8.28 -2.31 -6.99
CA PHE A 42 -9.07 -1.12 -7.33
C PHE A 42 -8.35 0.10 -6.78
N VAL A 43 -8.13 1.08 -7.64
CA VAL A 43 -7.56 2.38 -7.30
C VAL A 43 -8.69 3.36 -7.12
N ILE A 44 -8.87 3.87 -5.92
CA ILE A 44 -9.96 4.76 -5.54
C ILE A 44 -9.36 6.08 -5.08
N LEU A 45 -9.79 7.17 -5.70
CA LEU A 45 -9.47 8.51 -5.25
C LEU A 45 -10.54 8.95 -4.24
N GLY A 46 -10.14 9.07 -2.98
CA GLY A 46 -10.97 9.63 -1.93
C GLY A 46 -10.73 11.12 -1.82
N ARG A 47 -11.80 11.91 -1.94
CA ARG A 47 -11.77 13.38 -1.78
C ARG A 47 -12.52 13.79 -0.51
N GLY A 48 -12.00 14.79 0.16
CA GLY A 48 -12.57 15.34 1.38
C GLY A 48 -11.72 15.05 2.61
N CYS A 49 -12.06 15.66 3.74
CA CYS A 49 -11.39 15.48 5.02
C CYS A 49 -9.87 15.75 5.01
N TRP A 50 -9.40 16.85 4.48
CA TRP A 50 -8.01 17.32 4.56
C TRP A 50 -7.16 17.20 3.28
N SER A 51 -7.35 16.15 2.48
CA SER A 51 -6.62 16.02 1.22
C SER A 51 -7.20 14.91 0.35
N ASP A 52 -7.00 15.03 -0.94
CA ASP A 52 -7.25 13.94 -1.89
C ASP A 52 -6.23 12.82 -1.64
N ARG A 53 -6.72 11.60 -1.48
CA ARG A 53 -5.87 10.42 -1.25
C ARG A 53 -6.21 9.30 -2.21
N VAL A 54 -5.17 8.67 -2.71
CA VAL A 54 -5.29 7.43 -3.47
C VAL A 54 -5.34 6.25 -2.50
N HIS A 55 -6.38 5.45 -2.62
CA HIS A 55 -6.58 4.24 -1.83
C HIS A 55 -6.52 3.03 -2.75
N ASN A 56 -5.76 2.02 -2.36
CA ASN A 56 -5.75 0.73 -3.04
C ASN A 56 -6.64 -0.24 -2.25
N VAL A 57 -7.55 -0.91 -2.94
CA VAL A 57 -8.39 -1.96 -2.37
C VAL A 57 -8.18 -3.23 -3.18
N PHE A 58 -7.72 -4.28 -2.52
CA PHE A 58 -7.59 -5.59 -3.12
C PHE A 58 -8.88 -6.39 -2.94
N VAL A 59 -9.36 -6.94 -4.04
CA VAL A 59 -10.58 -7.75 -4.10
C VAL A 59 -10.18 -9.19 -4.39
N TYR A 60 -10.52 -10.09 -3.46
CA TYR A 60 -10.26 -11.52 -3.57
C TYR A 60 -11.58 -12.23 -3.90
N PRO A 61 -11.79 -12.67 -5.16
CA PRO A 61 -12.98 -13.43 -5.51
C PRO A 61 -13.04 -14.75 -4.73
N ARG A 62 -14.23 -15.10 -4.23
CA ARG A 62 -14.46 -16.33 -3.46
C ARG A 62 -15.52 -17.23 -4.10
N GLY A 63 -15.52 -17.36 -5.41
CA GLY A 63 -16.51 -18.12 -6.17
C GLY A 63 -17.90 -17.53 -5.97
N THR A 64 -18.85 -18.30 -5.44
CA THR A 64 -20.22 -17.87 -5.17
C THR A 64 -20.41 -17.08 -3.87
N ARG A 65 -19.38 -16.96 -3.04
CA ARG A 65 -19.40 -16.17 -1.80
C ARG A 65 -19.07 -14.70 -2.09
N PRO A 66 -19.50 -13.77 -1.23
CA PRO A 66 -19.07 -12.38 -1.34
C PRO A 66 -17.54 -12.27 -1.39
N ALA A 67 -17.01 -11.43 -2.26
CA ALA A 67 -15.59 -11.19 -2.38
C ALA A 67 -15.02 -10.61 -1.06
N GLU A 68 -13.81 -11.02 -0.71
CA GLU A 68 -13.08 -10.42 0.41
C GLU A 68 -12.39 -9.14 -0.05
N LEU A 69 -12.56 -8.07 0.71
CA LEU A 69 -11.92 -6.78 0.47
C LEU A 69 -10.79 -6.56 1.48
N ARG A 70 -9.62 -6.18 1.01
CA ARG A 70 -8.48 -5.80 1.85
C ARG A 70 -7.94 -4.44 1.44
N ALA A 71 -7.71 -3.58 2.40
CA ALA A 71 -7.04 -2.32 2.15
C ALA A 71 -5.57 -2.58 1.78
N GLY A 72 -5.09 -1.93 0.74
CA GLY A 72 -3.68 -1.84 0.40
C GLY A 72 -3.03 -0.57 0.95
N ALA A 73 -1.74 -0.41 0.68
CA ALA A 73 -1.03 0.82 0.98
C ALA A 73 -1.64 1.99 0.21
N PRO A 74 -1.82 3.17 0.83
CA PRO A 74 -2.28 4.36 0.11
C PRO A 74 -1.23 4.80 -0.92
N GLY A 75 -1.65 5.57 -1.94
CA GLY A 75 -0.73 6.10 -2.94
C GLY A 75 -0.54 5.17 -4.15
N ARG A 76 0.64 5.22 -4.75
CA ARG A 76 0.94 4.61 -6.05
C ARG A 76 1.89 3.42 -5.97
N SER A 77 1.83 2.62 -4.92
CA SER A 77 2.64 1.40 -4.83
C SER A 77 2.34 0.46 -6.00
N VAL A 78 3.39 -0.11 -6.59
CA VAL A 78 3.30 -1.16 -7.64
C VAL A 78 3.58 -2.56 -7.09
N ALA A 79 3.78 -2.68 -5.78
CA ALA A 79 3.91 -3.95 -5.10
C ALA A 79 2.54 -4.67 -5.03
N GLY A 80 2.55 -5.99 -5.19
CA GLY A 80 1.35 -6.81 -4.95
C GLY A 80 0.96 -6.85 -3.47
N PRO A 81 -0.26 -7.33 -3.13
CA PRO A 81 -0.83 -7.23 -1.78
C PRO A 81 0.05 -7.87 -0.70
N ARG A 82 0.65 -9.01 -0.98
CA ARG A 82 1.54 -9.71 -0.05
C ARG A 82 2.81 -8.90 0.25
N LEU A 83 3.42 -8.31 -0.78
CA LEU A 83 4.60 -7.47 -0.61
C LEU A 83 4.25 -6.15 0.08
N GLN A 84 3.09 -5.56 -0.22
CA GLN A 84 2.61 -4.38 0.51
C GLN A 84 2.43 -4.69 1.98
N GLN A 85 1.81 -5.82 2.34
CA GLN A 85 1.64 -6.22 3.73
C GLN A 85 2.99 -6.38 4.45
N GLN A 86 3.95 -7.04 3.81
CA GLN A 86 5.29 -7.21 4.37
C GLN A 86 6.00 -5.87 4.55
N ALA A 87 5.94 -4.99 3.53
CA ALA A 87 6.53 -3.66 3.60
C ALA A 87 5.89 -2.81 4.70
N MET A 88 4.55 -2.83 4.83
CA MET A 88 3.83 -2.11 5.90
C MET A 88 4.30 -2.54 7.28
N GLN A 89 4.47 -3.84 7.53
CA GLN A 89 4.96 -4.33 8.82
C GLN A 89 6.35 -3.78 9.14
N LEU A 90 7.24 -3.75 8.15
CA LEU A 90 8.59 -3.22 8.33
C LEU A 90 8.58 -1.70 8.55
N VAL A 91 7.83 -0.95 7.72
CA VAL A 91 7.71 0.51 7.86
C VAL A 91 7.11 0.89 9.22
N PHE A 92 6.05 0.21 9.67
CA PHE A 92 5.44 0.49 10.97
C PHE A 92 6.38 0.16 12.12
N ARG A 93 7.14 -0.93 12.04
CA ARG A 93 8.14 -1.24 13.06
C ARG A 93 9.19 -0.14 13.19
N GLU A 94 9.73 0.34 12.07
CA GLU A 94 10.72 1.41 12.07
C GLU A 94 10.11 2.75 12.53
N ALA A 95 8.94 3.12 11.99
CA ALA A 95 8.26 4.38 12.33
C ALA A 95 7.87 4.43 13.81
N ASN A 96 7.27 3.37 14.36
CA ASN A 96 6.94 3.27 15.77
C ASN A 96 8.20 3.29 16.65
N GLY A 97 9.27 2.61 16.24
CA GLY A 97 10.54 2.64 16.98
C GLY A 97 11.14 4.06 17.05
N ILE A 98 11.05 4.83 15.96
CA ILE A 98 11.48 6.25 15.97
C ILE A 98 10.57 7.08 16.87
N ALA A 99 9.25 6.93 16.74
CA ALA A 99 8.25 7.65 17.51
C ALA A 99 8.40 7.41 19.02
N MET A 100 8.53 6.16 19.43
CA MET A 100 8.72 5.79 20.85
C MET A 100 9.99 6.40 21.44
N ARG A 101 11.10 6.42 20.70
CA ARG A 101 12.33 7.10 21.16
C ARG A 101 12.17 8.61 21.31
N ALA A 102 11.21 9.20 20.59
CA ALA A 102 10.84 10.61 20.71
C ALA A 102 9.75 10.89 21.78
N GLY A 103 9.35 9.86 22.54
CA GLY A 103 8.30 10.00 23.55
C GLY A 103 6.87 9.98 23.01
N CYS A 104 6.68 9.52 21.76
CA CYS A 104 5.37 9.41 21.12
C CYS A 104 4.78 8.01 21.34
N GLU A 105 3.56 7.95 21.88
CA GLU A 105 2.84 6.69 22.12
C GLU A 105 1.79 6.37 21.04
N ASP A 106 1.47 7.33 20.17
CA ASP A 106 0.49 7.13 19.12
C ASP A 106 1.04 6.18 18.04
N PRO A 107 0.25 5.20 17.61
CA PRO A 107 0.68 4.28 16.58
C PRO A 107 0.87 5.01 15.23
N ALA A 108 1.93 4.65 14.52
CA ALA A 108 2.16 5.15 13.19
C ALA A 108 1.07 4.67 12.21
N PHE A 109 0.69 5.53 11.28
CA PHE A 109 -0.16 5.18 10.14
C PHE A 109 0.52 5.53 8.83
N LEU A 110 0.20 4.77 7.78
CA LEU A 110 0.73 5.02 6.45
C LEU A 110 -0.01 6.20 5.79
N ALA A 111 0.74 7.20 5.37
CA ALA A 111 0.19 8.41 4.78
C ALA A 111 0.15 8.34 3.24
N ASP A 112 1.23 7.86 2.60
CA ASP A 112 1.33 7.80 1.13
C ASP A 112 2.43 6.84 0.69
N THR A 113 2.34 6.39 -0.59
CA THR A 113 3.39 5.64 -1.28
C THR A 113 3.61 6.16 -2.70
N SER A 114 4.85 6.20 -3.13
CA SER A 114 5.22 6.61 -4.50
C SER A 114 6.36 5.76 -5.04
N VAL A 115 6.38 5.57 -6.36
CA VAL A 115 7.44 4.81 -7.03
C VAL A 115 8.65 5.72 -7.24
N ARG A 116 9.80 5.33 -6.72
CA ARG A 116 11.08 6.02 -6.93
C ARG A 116 11.84 5.44 -8.13
N LYS A 117 11.98 4.11 -8.16
CA LYS A 117 12.60 3.38 -9.26
C LYS A 117 11.59 2.40 -9.81
N ALA A 118 11.26 2.55 -11.10
CA ALA A 118 10.23 1.77 -11.75
C ALA A 118 10.54 0.26 -11.70
N ARG A 119 9.50 -0.53 -11.48
CA ARG A 119 9.57 -1.98 -11.52
C ARG A 119 9.77 -2.46 -12.96
N ARG A 120 10.75 -3.36 -13.13
CA ARG A 120 10.97 -4.11 -14.38
C ARG A 120 11.05 -5.60 -14.05
N PRO A 121 10.64 -6.50 -14.94
CA PRO A 121 10.74 -7.94 -14.73
C PRO A 121 12.15 -8.36 -14.28
N GLY A 122 12.27 -9.13 -13.21
CA GLY A 122 13.53 -9.64 -12.68
C GLY A 122 14.49 -8.59 -12.08
N GLN A 123 14.11 -7.31 -12.04
CA GLN A 123 14.96 -6.25 -11.49
C GLN A 123 14.41 -5.73 -10.15
N ALA A 124 15.33 -5.27 -9.31
CA ALA A 124 14.97 -4.56 -8.09
C ALA A 124 14.29 -3.22 -8.41
N TRP A 125 13.28 -2.87 -7.61
CA TRP A 125 12.62 -1.57 -7.67
C TRP A 125 12.55 -0.93 -6.30
N GLU A 126 12.22 0.35 -6.25
CA GLU A 126 12.24 1.16 -5.05
C GLU A 126 10.98 2.03 -4.97
N GLU A 127 10.45 2.13 -3.77
CA GLU A 127 9.32 3.01 -3.47
C GLU A 127 9.65 3.88 -2.25
N ILE A 128 9.10 5.07 -2.19
CA ILE A 128 9.12 5.94 -1.01
C ILE A 128 7.77 5.78 -0.31
N TRP A 129 7.80 5.37 0.94
CA TRP A 129 6.64 5.20 1.79
C TRP A 129 6.69 6.21 2.92
N SER A 130 5.61 6.97 3.09
CA SER A 130 5.51 7.98 4.14
C SER A 130 4.63 7.45 5.28
N ALA A 131 5.14 7.47 6.50
CA ALA A 131 4.39 7.13 7.70
C ALA A 131 4.38 8.29 8.68
N THR A 132 3.25 8.51 9.35
CA THR A 132 3.05 9.59 10.31
C THR A 132 2.78 9.01 11.68
N ALA A 133 3.46 9.53 12.70
CA ALA A 133 3.20 9.29 14.12
C ALA A 133 3.35 10.61 14.88
N CYS A 134 2.43 10.92 15.81
CA CYS A 134 2.41 12.19 16.56
C CYS A 134 2.67 13.42 15.66
N GLU A 135 1.92 13.53 14.56
CA GLU A 135 2.01 14.64 13.60
C GLU A 135 3.32 14.76 12.80
N VAL A 136 4.31 13.91 13.11
CA VAL A 136 5.58 13.90 12.38
C VAL A 136 5.54 12.84 11.28
N THR A 137 5.68 13.27 10.03
CA THR A 137 5.79 12.37 8.88
C THR A 137 7.24 12.06 8.58
N ARG A 138 7.57 10.78 8.46
CA ARG A 138 8.88 10.27 8.05
C ARG A 138 8.75 9.52 6.73
N LYS A 139 9.78 9.60 5.91
CA LYS A 139 9.86 8.87 4.65
C LYS A 139 10.78 7.66 4.81
N PHE A 140 10.40 6.58 4.17
CA PHE A 140 11.14 5.33 4.17
C PHE A 140 11.39 4.89 2.73
N LEU A 141 12.62 4.54 2.41
CA LEU A 141 12.96 3.85 1.19
C LEU A 141 12.64 2.37 1.36
N VAL A 142 11.70 1.87 0.58
CA VAL A 142 11.32 0.46 0.53
C VAL A 142 11.92 -0.14 -0.73
N MET A 143 12.81 -1.10 -0.55
CA MET A 143 13.53 -1.80 -1.62
C MET A 143 12.96 -3.20 -1.79
N PHE A 144 12.56 -3.53 -3.00
CA PHE A 144 12.07 -4.85 -3.39
C PHE A 144 13.09 -5.51 -4.31
N THR A 145 13.69 -6.59 -3.86
CA THR A 145 14.73 -7.31 -4.61
C THR A 145 14.25 -8.71 -4.94
N PRO A 146 13.97 -9.00 -6.22
CA PRO A 146 13.67 -10.37 -6.65
C PRO A 146 14.83 -11.31 -6.35
N GLU A 147 14.51 -12.50 -5.86
CA GLU A 147 15.45 -13.55 -5.53
C GLU A 147 15.12 -14.83 -6.33
N ALA A 148 16.06 -15.77 -6.34
CA ALA A 148 15.84 -17.07 -6.95
C ALA A 148 14.61 -17.77 -6.33
N GLY A 149 13.87 -18.54 -7.16
CA GLY A 149 12.67 -19.25 -6.74
C GLY A 149 11.41 -18.37 -6.63
N GLY A 150 11.40 -17.20 -7.28
CA GLY A 150 10.22 -16.33 -7.37
C GLY A 150 9.89 -15.56 -6.09
N LYS A 151 10.78 -15.58 -5.11
CA LYS A 151 10.66 -14.78 -3.90
C LYS A 151 11.11 -13.34 -4.14
N THR A 152 10.61 -12.41 -3.33
CA THR A 152 11.08 -11.02 -3.32
C THR A 152 11.41 -10.63 -1.89
N ARG A 153 12.67 -10.22 -1.69
CA ARG A 153 13.10 -9.66 -0.40
C ARG A 153 12.65 -8.21 -0.30
N VAL A 154 12.14 -7.83 0.86
CA VAL A 154 11.77 -6.45 1.17
C VAL A 154 12.72 -5.92 2.23
N ALA A 155 13.30 -4.76 1.99
CA ALA A 155 14.11 -4.02 2.96
C ALA A 155 13.59 -2.58 3.09
N VAL A 156 13.70 -2.02 4.30
CA VAL A 156 13.22 -0.68 4.62
C VAL A 156 14.32 0.07 5.33
N VAL A 157 14.59 1.30 4.90
CA VAL A 157 15.51 2.23 5.56
C VAL A 157 14.88 3.62 5.67
N LEU A 158 15.22 4.36 6.71
CA LEU A 158 14.81 5.76 6.82
C LEU A 158 15.39 6.56 5.65
N PHE A 159 14.56 7.41 5.06
CA PHE A 159 14.90 8.21 3.89
C PHE A 159 14.51 9.66 4.18
N ASP A 160 15.39 10.38 4.84
CA ASP A 160 15.25 11.81 5.13
C ASP A 160 16.20 12.62 4.24
#